data_bdcd37ac62f89d810f10a4ba1a84adcb
#
_entry.id   bdcd37ac62f89d810f10a4ba1a84adcb
#
_cell.length_a   1.000
_cell.length_b   1.000
_cell.length_c   1.000
_cell.angle_alpha   90.00
_cell.angle_beta   90.00
_cell.angle_gamma   90.00
#
_symmetry.space_group_name_H-M   'P 1'
#
loop_
_entity.id
_entity.type
_entity.pdbx_description
1 polymer ?
#
loop_
_entity_poly.entity_id
_entity_poly.type
_entity_poly.pdbx_seq_one_letter_code
_entity_poly.pdbx_strand_id
1 'polypeptide(L)'
;MAVMAFVNVLVYVCMHPILWFLRVPQEVMEGMRQSVMNFGILMVQGLVNSFGATTMAAFAAAVKIDTFAYLPVQDFGNAYSTFVAQNYGVKDYGRIQKGTKEAFAISIVFSIIISILVCTFAASLMEIFVKAQETAVIACGVQYLRIEGSFYCGIGCLFLLYGYYRAINKAQMSVVLTVISLGLRVVLAYILSVPLKAPGIWMAIPIGWVAADVTGLCYMRCVNHKNLKEI
;
A
#
# COMPACT_ATOMS: atom_id res chain seq x y z
N MET A 1 -13.98 -13.03 -17.59
CA MET A 1 -13.04 -12.13 -16.89
C MET A 1 -13.75 -10.93 -16.28
N ALA A 2 -14.50 -10.10 -17.02
CA ALA A 2 -15.23 -8.94 -16.45
C ALA A 2 -16.22 -9.29 -15.33
N VAL A 3 -16.95 -10.40 -15.44
CA VAL A 3 -17.91 -10.88 -14.42
C VAL A 3 -17.19 -11.24 -13.10
N MET A 4 -16.01 -11.86 -13.16
CA MET A 4 -15.22 -12.18 -11.97
C MET A 4 -14.71 -10.90 -11.29
N ALA A 5 -14.23 -9.91 -12.05
CA ALA A 5 -13.82 -8.63 -11.51
C ALA A 5 -14.98 -7.90 -10.83
N PHE A 6 -16.16 -7.90 -11.44
CA PHE A 6 -17.39 -7.33 -10.89
C PHE A 6 -17.84 -8.02 -9.60
N VAL A 7 -17.87 -9.35 -9.59
CA VAL A 7 -18.20 -10.15 -8.38
C VAL A 7 -17.21 -9.86 -7.25
N ASN A 8 -15.94 -9.72 -7.54
CA ASN A 8 -14.92 -9.41 -6.53
C ASN A 8 -15.08 -8.01 -5.94
N VAL A 9 -15.34 -7.00 -6.78
CA VAL A 9 -15.66 -5.64 -6.31
C VAL A 9 -16.93 -5.66 -5.47
N LEU A 10 -17.94 -6.39 -5.86
CA LEU A 10 -19.20 -6.55 -5.10
C LEU A 10 -18.95 -7.21 -3.74
N VAL A 11 -18.16 -8.29 -3.70
CA VAL A 11 -17.76 -8.96 -2.45
C VAL A 11 -16.98 -7.99 -1.54
N TYR A 12 -16.05 -7.21 -2.08
CA TYR A 12 -15.32 -6.21 -1.33
C TYR A 12 -16.22 -5.12 -0.75
N VAL A 13 -17.14 -4.60 -1.53
CA VAL A 13 -18.09 -3.54 -1.11
C VAL A 13 -19.09 -4.06 -0.09
N CYS A 14 -19.58 -5.29 -0.26
CA CYS A 14 -20.57 -5.90 0.66
C CYS A 14 -19.92 -6.43 1.94
N MET A 15 -18.65 -6.83 1.92
CA MET A 15 -17.97 -7.41 3.08
C MET A 15 -17.82 -6.41 4.22
N HIS A 16 -17.57 -5.12 3.92
CA HIS A 16 -17.37 -4.10 4.93
C HIS A 16 -18.60 -3.85 5.83
N PRO A 17 -19.82 -3.63 5.31
CA PRO A 17 -21.02 -3.50 6.13
C PRO A 17 -21.36 -4.77 6.91
N ILE A 18 -21.11 -5.95 6.33
CA ILE A 18 -21.33 -7.23 7.01
C ILE A 18 -20.41 -7.39 8.22
N LEU A 19 -19.14 -7.02 8.10
CA LEU A 19 -18.16 -7.10 9.19
C LEU A 19 -18.43 -6.11 10.31
N TRP A 20 -18.86 -4.92 9.96
CA TRP A 20 -19.26 -3.92 10.93
C TRP A 20 -20.51 -4.37 11.72
N PHE A 21 -21.46 -4.98 11.04
CA PHE A 21 -22.68 -5.52 11.61
C PHE A 21 -22.41 -6.70 12.57
N LEU A 22 -21.43 -7.55 12.25
CA LEU A 22 -21.08 -8.75 13.02
C LEU A 22 -20.16 -8.46 14.23
N ARG A 23 -19.74 -7.21 14.50
CA ARG A 23 -18.83 -6.84 15.62
C ARG A 23 -17.61 -7.76 15.72
N VAL A 24 -16.93 -8.01 14.62
CA VAL A 24 -15.82 -8.97 14.52
C VAL A 24 -14.65 -8.54 15.42
N PRO A 25 -14.03 -9.45 16.21
CA PRO A 25 -12.86 -9.16 17.02
C PRO A 25 -11.67 -8.63 16.21
N GLN A 26 -10.80 -7.81 16.84
CA GLN A 26 -9.66 -7.16 16.16
C GLN A 26 -8.69 -8.16 15.52
N GLU A 27 -8.46 -9.31 16.14
CA GLU A 27 -7.58 -10.37 15.61
C GLU A 27 -8.12 -10.94 14.30
N VAL A 28 -9.43 -11.15 14.19
CA VAL A 28 -10.09 -11.63 12.98
C VAL A 28 -10.04 -10.56 11.88
N MET A 29 -10.14 -9.27 12.25
CA MET A 29 -10.02 -8.14 11.31
C MET A 29 -8.65 -8.08 10.64
N GLU A 30 -7.57 -8.36 11.38
CA GLU A 30 -6.21 -8.38 10.82
C GLU A 30 -6.03 -9.56 9.86
N GLY A 31 -6.50 -10.75 10.21
CA GLY A 31 -6.52 -11.91 9.33
C GLY A 31 -7.31 -11.67 8.06
N MET A 32 -8.44 -10.98 8.16
CA MET A 32 -9.25 -10.60 7.00
C MET A 32 -8.55 -9.56 6.13
N ARG A 33 -7.92 -8.53 6.72
CA ARG A 33 -7.12 -7.56 5.98
C ARG A 33 -6.03 -8.27 5.17
N GLN A 34 -5.35 -9.23 5.78
CA GLN A 34 -4.31 -10.01 5.11
C GLN A 34 -4.86 -10.88 3.97
N SER A 35 -6.03 -11.51 4.16
CA SER A 35 -6.69 -12.31 3.13
C SER A 35 -7.13 -11.46 1.94
N VAL A 36 -7.71 -10.30 2.20
CA VAL A 36 -8.08 -9.30 1.19
C VAL A 36 -6.85 -8.84 0.41
N MET A 37 -5.75 -8.56 1.11
CA MET A 37 -4.50 -8.14 0.51
C MET A 37 -3.92 -9.22 -0.40
N ASN A 38 -3.85 -10.46 0.06
CA ASN A 38 -3.35 -11.57 -0.73
C ASN A 38 -4.19 -11.82 -1.98
N PHE A 39 -5.51 -11.73 -1.86
CA PHE A 39 -6.42 -11.89 -2.99
C PHE A 39 -6.24 -10.80 -4.05
N GLY A 40 -6.13 -9.53 -3.64
CA GLY A 40 -5.85 -8.42 -4.55
C GLY A 40 -4.52 -8.58 -5.29
N ILE A 41 -3.49 -9.05 -4.59
CA ILE A 41 -2.18 -9.35 -5.19
C ILE A 41 -2.31 -10.45 -6.24
N LEU A 42 -3.01 -11.55 -5.93
CA LEU A 42 -3.23 -12.66 -6.87
C LEU A 42 -3.97 -12.23 -8.13
N MET A 43 -4.95 -11.34 -8.02
CA MET A 43 -5.68 -10.81 -9.18
C MET A 43 -4.77 -10.00 -10.11
N VAL A 44 -3.95 -9.10 -9.54
CA VAL A 44 -2.98 -8.32 -10.32
C VAL A 44 -1.93 -9.25 -10.95
N GLN A 45 -1.47 -10.26 -10.22
CA GLN A 45 -0.53 -11.24 -10.74
C GLN A 45 -1.12 -12.05 -11.89
N GLY A 46 -2.40 -12.45 -11.79
CA GLY A 46 -3.13 -13.11 -12.89
C GLY A 46 -3.20 -12.25 -14.14
N LEU A 47 -3.43 -10.93 -13.97
CA LEU A 47 -3.42 -9.98 -15.08
C LEU A 47 -2.02 -9.84 -15.68
N VAL A 48 -0.97 -9.71 -14.86
CA VAL A 48 0.43 -9.65 -15.32
C VAL A 48 0.81 -10.88 -16.13
N ASN A 49 0.38 -12.07 -15.69
CA ASN A 49 0.64 -13.33 -16.40
C ASN A 49 0.04 -13.34 -17.82
N SER A 50 -1.08 -12.63 -18.04
CA SER A 50 -1.68 -12.53 -19.38
C SER A 50 -0.84 -11.74 -20.39
N PHE A 51 0.15 -10.94 -19.91
CA PHE A 51 1.08 -10.18 -20.76
C PHE A 51 2.35 -10.97 -21.16
N GLY A 52 2.43 -12.25 -20.80
CA GLY A 52 3.48 -13.17 -21.21
C GLY A 52 4.63 -13.30 -20.22
N ALA A 53 5.51 -14.28 -20.51
CA ALA A 53 6.58 -14.71 -19.61
C ALA A 53 7.58 -13.59 -19.25
N THR A 54 7.90 -12.73 -20.21
CA THR A 54 8.82 -11.59 -20.00
C THR A 54 8.30 -10.63 -18.95
N THR A 55 7.02 -10.24 -19.04
CA THR A 55 6.38 -9.32 -18.08
C THR A 55 6.24 -9.97 -16.71
N MET A 56 5.92 -11.27 -16.68
CA MET A 56 5.82 -12.04 -15.43
C MET A 56 7.17 -12.14 -14.72
N ALA A 57 8.24 -12.45 -15.44
CA ALA A 57 9.60 -12.56 -14.89
C ALA A 57 10.08 -11.18 -14.38
N ALA A 58 9.85 -10.11 -15.14
CA ALA A 58 10.18 -8.74 -14.76
C ALA A 58 9.45 -8.33 -13.46
N PHE A 59 8.14 -8.58 -13.39
CA PHE A 59 7.34 -8.28 -12.22
C PHE A 59 7.80 -9.06 -10.99
N ALA A 60 8.06 -10.36 -11.13
CA ALA A 60 8.52 -11.20 -10.03
C ALA A 60 9.87 -10.75 -9.44
N ALA A 61 10.79 -10.29 -10.28
CA ALA A 61 12.08 -9.74 -9.84
C ALA A 61 11.90 -8.35 -9.19
N ALA A 62 11.14 -7.46 -9.84
CA ALA A 62 10.93 -6.10 -9.39
C ALA A 62 10.19 -6.02 -8.05
N VAL A 63 9.17 -6.84 -7.81
CA VAL A 63 8.45 -6.92 -6.52
C VAL A 63 9.35 -7.33 -5.37
N LYS A 64 10.39 -8.16 -5.62
CA LYS A 64 11.37 -8.49 -4.58
C LYS A 64 12.22 -7.28 -4.22
N ILE A 65 12.65 -6.49 -5.21
CA ILE A 65 13.39 -5.25 -4.99
C ILE A 65 12.56 -4.26 -4.19
N ASP A 66 11.30 -4.07 -4.56
CA ASP A 66 10.35 -3.22 -3.83
C ASP A 66 10.19 -3.66 -2.38
N THR A 67 10.05 -4.96 -2.14
CA THR A 67 9.92 -5.50 -0.78
C THR A 67 11.10 -5.07 0.08
N PHE A 68 12.33 -5.17 -0.41
CA PHE A 68 13.50 -4.70 0.30
C PHE A 68 13.52 -3.17 0.48
N ALA A 69 13.02 -2.43 -0.50
CA ALA A 69 13.01 -0.97 -0.47
C ALA A 69 12.07 -0.41 0.61
N TYR A 70 10.88 -1.00 0.78
CA TYR A 70 9.89 -0.46 1.73
C TYR A 70 9.81 -1.19 3.08
N LEU A 71 10.48 -2.34 3.26
CA LEU A 71 10.54 -3.02 4.56
C LEU A 71 10.93 -2.11 5.72
N PRO A 72 11.99 -1.27 5.64
CA PRO A 72 12.36 -0.40 6.75
C PRO A 72 11.25 0.60 7.12
N VAL A 73 10.51 1.12 6.14
CA VAL A 73 9.39 2.05 6.40
C VAL A 73 8.20 1.32 7.00
N GLN A 74 7.97 0.08 6.62
CA GLN A 74 6.95 -0.78 7.23
C GLN A 74 7.25 -1.03 8.71
N ASP A 75 8.51 -1.37 9.04
CA ASP A 75 8.93 -1.59 10.42
C ASP A 75 8.89 -0.29 11.23
N PHE A 76 9.26 0.83 10.62
CA PHE A 76 9.09 2.14 11.22
C PHE A 76 7.61 2.45 11.52
N GLY A 77 6.68 2.09 10.63
CA GLY A 77 5.24 2.16 10.85
C GLY A 77 4.76 1.32 12.04
N ASN A 78 5.35 0.14 12.24
CA ASN A 78 5.08 -0.71 13.40
C ASN A 78 5.60 -0.08 14.70
N ALA A 79 6.81 0.46 14.70
CA ALA A 79 7.38 1.18 15.85
C ALA A 79 6.55 2.43 16.19
N TYR A 80 6.17 3.20 15.18
CA TYR A 80 5.27 4.34 15.32
C TYR A 80 3.91 3.96 15.91
N SER A 81 3.34 2.82 15.52
CA SER A 81 2.11 2.28 16.10
C SER A 81 2.22 2.08 17.61
N THR A 82 3.35 1.52 18.08
CA THR A 82 3.63 1.33 19.49
C THR A 82 3.73 2.66 20.25
N PHE A 83 4.43 3.63 19.68
CA PHE A 83 4.51 4.99 20.23
C PHE A 83 3.13 5.63 20.37
N VAL A 84 2.29 5.55 19.36
CA VAL A 84 0.92 6.11 19.40
C VAL A 84 0.08 5.38 20.44
N ALA A 85 0.13 4.04 20.52
CA ALA A 85 -0.64 3.25 21.48
C ALA A 85 -0.31 3.61 22.93
N GLN A 86 0.98 3.76 23.27
CA GLN A 86 1.44 4.16 24.61
C GLN A 86 0.91 5.54 25.00
N ASN A 87 1.03 6.52 24.12
CA ASN A 87 0.58 7.89 24.39
C ASN A 87 -0.96 8.02 24.36
N TYR A 88 -1.64 7.19 23.55
CA TYR A 88 -3.09 7.12 23.53
C TYR A 88 -3.67 6.57 24.83
N GLY A 89 -3.01 5.56 25.42
CA GLY A 89 -3.40 4.98 26.71
C GLY A 89 -3.37 5.98 27.86
N VAL A 90 -2.41 6.92 27.87
CA VAL A 90 -2.30 8.00 28.87
C VAL A 90 -2.98 9.30 28.45
N LYS A 91 -3.69 9.30 27.29
CA LYS A 91 -4.42 10.45 26.73
C LYS A 91 -3.54 11.66 26.42
N ASP A 92 -2.25 11.48 26.14
CA ASP A 92 -1.35 12.55 25.72
C ASP A 92 -1.48 12.79 24.20
N TYR A 93 -2.57 13.43 23.81
CA TYR A 93 -2.85 13.74 22.39
C TYR A 93 -1.89 14.77 21.80
N GLY A 94 -1.33 15.65 22.63
CA GLY A 94 -0.34 16.63 22.20
C GLY A 94 0.94 15.96 21.72
N ARG A 95 1.42 14.97 22.48
CA ARG A 95 2.59 14.16 22.13
C ARG A 95 2.35 13.30 20.90
N ILE A 96 1.13 12.72 20.76
CA ILE A 96 0.75 11.98 19.54
C ILE A 96 0.81 12.89 18.33
N GLN A 97 0.24 14.09 18.38
CA GLN A 97 0.24 15.02 17.25
C GLN A 97 1.66 15.41 16.81
N LYS A 98 2.53 15.76 17.77
CA LYS A 98 3.91 16.11 17.49
C LYS A 98 4.68 14.93 16.89
N GLY A 99 4.63 13.76 17.52
CA GLY A 99 5.29 12.55 17.04
C GLY A 99 4.76 12.08 15.68
N THR A 100 3.47 12.27 15.41
CA THR A 100 2.89 11.97 14.10
C THR A 100 3.51 12.83 13.00
N LYS A 101 3.62 14.15 13.21
CA LYS A 101 4.25 15.06 12.24
C LYS A 101 5.70 14.69 11.98
N GLU A 102 6.45 14.39 13.04
CA GLU A 102 7.85 13.97 12.94
C GLU A 102 7.98 12.63 12.21
N ALA A 103 7.12 11.65 12.52
CA ALA A 103 7.12 10.34 11.87
C ALA A 103 6.82 10.45 10.36
N PHE A 104 5.83 11.26 9.97
CA PHE A 104 5.55 11.50 8.56
C PHE A 104 6.72 12.19 7.86
N ALA A 105 7.34 13.19 8.48
CA ALA A 105 8.51 13.87 7.91
C ALA A 105 9.68 12.89 7.69
N ILE A 106 10.02 12.08 8.70
CA ILE A 106 11.07 11.06 8.61
C ILE A 106 10.77 10.04 7.52
N SER A 107 9.54 9.51 7.48
CA SER A 107 9.11 8.54 6.47
C SER A 107 9.21 9.11 5.05
N ILE A 108 8.78 10.35 4.84
CA ILE A 108 8.83 11.01 3.53
C ILE A 108 10.30 11.21 3.10
N VAL A 109 11.17 11.74 3.98
CA VAL A 109 12.58 11.94 3.66
C VAL A 109 13.26 10.62 3.32
N PHE A 110 13.05 9.59 4.13
CA PHE A 110 13.59 8.25 3.86
C PHE A 110 13.08 7.70 2.51
N SER A 111 11.77 7.78 2.27
CA SER A 111 11.15 7.30 1.03
C SER A 111 11.70 8.04 -0.20
N ILE A 112 11.95 9.35 -0.13
CA ILE A 112 12.57 10.11 -1.21
C ILE A 112 13.99 9.60 -1.50
N ILE A 113 14.79 9.35 -0.47
CA ILE A 113 16.15 8.83 -0.62
C ILE A 113 16.11 7.47 -1.32
N ILE A 114 15.26 6.55 -0.85
CA ILE A 114 15.09 5.22 -1.44
C ILE A 114 14.54 5.31 -2.87
N SER A 115 13.58 6.21 -3.13
CA SER A 115 13.06 6.46 -4.49
C SER A 115 14.18 6.85 -5.46
N ILE A 116 15.03 7.79 -5.06
CA ILE A 116 16.18 8.24 -5.88
C ILE A 116 17.14 7.07 -6.14
N LEU A 117 17.47 6.30 -5.11
CA LEU A 117 18.37 5.14 -5.22
C LEU A 117 17.79 4.08 -6.16
N VAL A 118 16.54 3.67 -5.94
CA VAL A 118 15.89 2.63 -6.76
C VAL A 118 15.72 3.08 -8.20
N CYS A 119 15.25 4.30 -8.45
CA CYS A 119 15.06 4.82 -9.80
C CYS A 119 16.39 4.98 -10.57
N THR A 120 17.47 5.37 -9.88
CA THR A 120 18.79 5.57 -10.48
C THR A 120 19.46 4.22 -10.79
N PHE A 121 19.43 3.29 -9.85
CA PHE A 121 20.09 1.99 -9.97
C PHE A 121 19.15 0.86 -10.43
N ALA A 122 17.97 1.19 -10.98
CA ALA A 122 16.95 0.21 -11.35
C ALA A 122 17.47 -0.92 -12.25
N ALA A 123 18.32 -0.63 -13.23
CA ALA A 123 18.91 -1.63 -14.12
C ALA A 123 19.85 -2.58 -13.35
N SER A 124 20.78 -2.05 -12.58
CA SER A 124 21.71 -2.84 -11.78
C SER A 124 21.01 -3.69 -10.72
N LEU A 125 19.93 -3.15 -10.12
CA LEU A 125 19.11 -3.90 -9.18
C LEU A 125 18.38 -5.07 -9.86
N MET A 126 17.89 -4.88 -11.09
CA MET A 126 17.27 -5.96 -11.87
C MET A 126 18.29 -7.05 -12.23
N GLU A 127 19.54 -6.70 -12.57
CA GLU A 127 20.61 -7.63 -12.91
C GLU A 127 21.00 -8.56 -11.74
N ILE A 128 20.67 -8.21 -10.49
CA ILE A 128 20.87 -9.10 -9.33
C ILE A 128 19.96 -10.33 -9.43
N PHE A 129 18.75 -10.18 -10.01
CA PHE A 129 17.73 -11.24 -10.05
C PHE A 129 17.54 -11.86 -11.44
N VAL A 130 17.99 -11.17 -12.50
CA VAL A 130 17.78 -11.53 -13.90
C VAL A 130 19.12 -11.52 -14.62
N LYS A 131 19.35 -12.50 -15.50
CA LYS A 131 20.60 -12.57 -16.29
C LYS A 131 20.70 -11.35 -17.20
N ALA A 132 21.91 -10.80 -17.34
CA ALA A 132 22.19 -9.60 -18.15
C ALA A 132 21.79 -9.76 -19.63
N GLN A 133 21.73 -11.00 -20.13
CA GLN A 133 21.32 -11.31 -21.52
C GLN A 133 19.80 -11.11 -21.75
N GLU A 134 18.99 -11.14 -20.69
CA GLU A 134 17.53 -10.98 -20.77
C GLU A 134 17.12 -9.51 -20.77
N THR A 135 17.62 -8.75 -21.74
CA THR A 135 17.45 -7.29 -21.83
C THR A 135 16.00 -6.84 -21.84
N ALA A 136 15.10 -7.62 -22.45
CA ALA A 136 13.66 -7.31 -22.48
C ALA A 136 13.02 -7.42 -21.07
N VAL A 137 13.43 -8.40 -20.25
CA VAL A 137 12.96 -8.55 -18.87
C VAL A 137 13.48 -7.41 -18.02
N ILE A 138 14.76 -7.06 -18.14
CA ILE A 138 15.38 -5.94 -17.42
C ILE A 138 14.69 -4.63 -17.78
N ALA A 139 14.47 -4.34 -19.07
CA ALA A 139 13.80 -3.10 -19.52
C ALA A 139 12.38 -2.99 -18.94
N CYS A 140 11.61 -4.07 -18.93
CA CYS A 140 10.27 -4.10 -18.35
C CYS A 140 10.30 -3.89 -16.83
N GLY A 141 11.24 -4.52 -16.11
CA GLY A 141 11.41 -4.35 -14.67
C GLY A 141 11.90 -2.95 -14.28
N VAL A 142 12.80 -2.36 -15.06
CA VAL A 142 13.24 -0.97 -14.87
C VAL A 142 12.06 0.01 -15.03
N GLN A 143 11.19 -0.23 -16.00
CA GLN A 143 9.99 0.59 -16.18
C GLN A 143 9.06 0.50 -14.96
N TYR A 144 8.84 -0.72 -14.45
CA TYR A 144 8.08 -0.94 -13.22
C TYR A 144 8.69 -0.18 -12.04
N LEU A 145 9.98 -0.41 -11.74
CA LEU A 145 10.68 0.20 -10.61
C LEU A 145 10.69 1.73 -10.67
N ARG A 146 10.80 2.32 -11.86
CA ARG A 146 10.73 3.78 -12.01
C ARG A 146 9.35 4.34 -11.77
N ILE A 147 8.29 3.65 -12.20
CA ILE A 147 6.91 4.07 -11.96
C ILE A 147 6.58 3.94 -10.47
N GLU A 148 6.76 2.76 -9.89
CA GLU A 148 6.37 2.49 -8.51
C GLU A 148 7.31 3.16 -7.52
N GLY A 149 8.62 3.10 -7.78
CA GLY A 149 9.65 3.72 -6.96
C GLY A 149 9.51 5.23 -6.82
N SER A 150 8.99 5.93 -7.84
CA SER A 150 8.72 7.37 -7.75
C SER A 150 7.64 7.72 -6.71
N PHE A 151 6.85 6.76 -6.26
CA PHE A 151 5.75 6.95 -5.33
C PHE A 151 5.93 6.25 -3.98
N TYR A 152 7.14 5.85 -3.60
CA TYR A 152 7.39 5.23 -2.29
C TYR A 152 6.98 6.09 -1.10
N CYS A 153 6.91 7.41 -1.25
CA CYS A 153 6.32 8.28 -0.24
C CYS A 153 4.86 7.91 0.08
N GLY A 154 4.08 7.50 -0.92
CA GLY A 154 2.68 7.07 -0.72
C GLY A 154 2.61 5.81 0.14
N ILE A 155 3.33 4.74 -0.20
CA ILE A 155 3.33 3.52 0.62
C ILE A 155 3.88 3.78 2.02
N GLY A 156 4.89 4.66 2.16
CA GLY A 156 5.42 5.07 3.46
C GLY A 156 4.39 5.75 4.35
N CYS A 157 3.63 6.69 3.80
CA CYS A 157 2.50 7.33 4.50
C CYS A 157 1.42 6.32 4.87
N LEU A 158 1.11 5.39 3.98
CA LEU A 158 0.09 4.36 4.18
C LEU A 158 0.44 3.43 5.35
N PHE A 159 1.70 3.01 5.50
CA PHE A 159 2.14 2.21 6.64
C PHE A 159 1.99 2.97 7.98
N LEU A 160 2.28 4.27 8.01
CA LEU A 160 2.05 5.09 9.19
C LEU A 160 0.56 5.21 9.52
N LEU A 161 -0.31 5.38 8.51
CA LEU A 161 -1.76 5.41 8.70
C LEU A 161 -2.29 4.08 9.25
N TYR A 162 -1.81 2.95 8.73
CA TYR A 162 -2.15 1.63 9.29
C TYR A 162 -1.72 1.51 10.76
N GLY A 163 -0.50 1.94 11.08
CA GLY A 163 0.02 1.97 12.44
C GLY A 163 -0.81 2.84 13.38
N TYR A 164 -1.15 4.05 12.93
CA TYR A 164 -1.98 4.99 13.68
C TYR A 164 -3.37 4.43 14.02
N TYR A 165 -4.10 3.93 13.01
CA TYR A 165 -5.46 3.43 13.25
C TYR A 165 -5.50 2.16 14.10
N ARG A 166 -4.51 1.30 13.97
CA ARG A 166 -4.35 0.13 14.86
C ARG A 166 -4.12 0.57 16.30
N ALA A 167 -3.28 1.57 16.52
CA ALA A 167 -2.92 2.07 17.84
C ALA A 167 -4.08 2.73 18.60
N ILE A 168 -4.98 3.41 17.90
CA ILE A 168 -6.15 4.08 18.51
C ILE A 168 -7.41 3.20 18.54
N ASN A 169 -7.25 1.88 18.44
CA ASN A 169 -8.36 0.91 18.42
C ASN A 169 -9.39 1.12 17.31
N LYS A 170 -8.97 1.70 16.17
CA LYS A 170 -9.79 1.86 14.97
C LYS A 170 -9.26 0.98 13.82
N ALA A 171 -8.95 -0.28 14.12
CA ALA A 171 -8.43 -1.24 13.14
C ALA A 171 -9.32 -1.41 11.89
N GLN A 172 -10.63 -1.19 12.04
CA GLN A 172 -11.58 -1.15 10.91
C GLN A 172 -11.16 -0.15 9.83
N MET A 173 -10.60 1.01 10.22
CA MET A 173 -10.13 2.00 9.26
C MET A 173 -8.93 1.49 8.46
N SER A 174 -8.03 0.69 9.05
CA SER A 174 -6.94 0.04 8.31
C SER A 174 -7.48 -0.90 7.22
N VAL A 175 -8.57 -1.64 7.51
CA VAL A 175 -9.25 -2.47 6.50
C VAL A 175 -9.84 -1.62 5.37
N VAL A 176 -10.50 -0.50 5.72
CA VAL A 176 -11.03 0.45 4.70
C VAL A 176 -9.92 0.94 3.78
N LEU A 177 -8.80 1.39 4.34
CA LEU A 177 -7.66 1.86 3.54
C LEU A 177 -7.09 0.75 2.65
N THR A 178 -7.01 -0.49 3.15
CA THR A 178 -6.58 -1.65 2.37
C THR A 178 -7.53 -1.91 1.21
N VAL A 179 -8.85 -1.90 1.46
CA VAL A 179 -9.88 -2.11 0.42
C VAL A 179 -9.81 -1.00 -0.63
N ILE A 180 -9.66 0.26 -0.23
CA ILE A 180 -9.51 1.39 -1.18
C ILE A 180 -8.23 1.21 -2.01
N SER A 181 -7.10 0.99 -1.36
CA SER A 181 -5.80 0.86 -2.04
C SER A 181 -5.80 -0.30 -3.04
N LEU A 182 -6.18 -1.50 -2.59
CA LEU A 182 -6.12 -2.71 -3.41
C LEU A 182 -7.31 -2.84 -4.35
N GLY A 183 -8.51 -2.47 -3.92
CA GLY A 183 -9.70 -2.50 -4.76
C GLY A 183 -9.56 -1.57 -5.96
N LEU A 184 -9.16 -0.33 -5.70
CA LEU A 184 -8.91 0.65 -6.77
C LEU A 184 -7.74 0.20 -7.68
N ARG A 185 -6.66 -0.33 -7.10
CA ARG A 185 -5.53 -0.91 -7.85
C ARG A 185 -5.99 -1.99 -8.82
N VAL A 186 -6.81 -2.97 -8.36
CA VAL A 186 -7.32 -4.04 -9.22
C VAL A 186 -8.17 -3.46 -10.35
N VAL A 187 -9.15 -2.62 -10.05
CA VAL A 187 -10.03 -2.01 -11.05
C VAL A 187 -9.22 -1.21 -12.07
N LEU A 188 -8.34 -0.34 -11.61
CA LEU A 188 -7.50 0.49 -12.49
C LEU A 188 -6.52 -0.34 -13.31
N ALA A 189 -5.93 -1.42 -12.74
CA ALA A 189 -5.04 -2.29 -13.49
C ALA A 189 -5.76 -2.90 -14.70
N TYR A 190 -6.99 -3.38 -14.55
CA TYR A 190 -7.78 -3.91 -15.66
C TYR A 190 -8.18 -2.82 -16.67
N ILE A 191 -8.56 -1.62 -16.22
CA ILE A 191 -8.96 -0.52 -17.10
C ILE A 191 -7.73 0.03 -17.86
N LEU A 192 -6.65 0.34 -17.15
CA LEU A 192 -5.47 0.97 -17.73
C LEU A 192 -4.60 0.00 -18.54
N SER A 193 -4.70 -1.30 -18.30
CA SER A 193 -3.97 -2.31 -19.08
C SER A 193 -4.43 -2.38 -20.54
N VAL A 194 -5.65 -1.96 -20.86
CA VAL A 194 -6.17 -1.95 -22.24
C VAL A 194 -5.43 -0.92 -23.09
N PRO A 195 -5.38 0.39 -22.75
CA PRO A 195 -4.68 1.40 -23.55
C PRO A 195 -3.16 1.41 -23.32
N LEU A 196 -2.69 1.17 -22.09
CA LEU A 196 -1.29 1.35 -21.69
C LEU A 196 -0.49 0.05 -21.57
N LYS A 197 -1.15 -1.11 -21.72
CA LYS A 197 -0.54 -2.45 -21.53
C LYS A 197 0.07 -2.60 -20.12
N ALA A 198 1.27 -3.18 -19.99
CA ALA A 198 1.94 -3.40 -18.72
C ALA A 198 2.16 -2.12 -17.87
N PRO A 199 2.60 -0.97 -18.43
CA PRO A 199 2.67 0.30 -17.70
C PRO A 199 1.36 0.72 -17.03
N GLY A 200 0.21 0.40 -17.61
CA GLY A 200 -1.10 0.68 -17.01
C GLY A 200 -1.33 -0.08 -15.71
N ILE A 201 -0.82 -1.31 -15.63
CA ILE A 201 -0.87 -2.11 -14.39
C ILE A 201 0.02 -1.47 -13.31
N TRP A 202 1.23 -1.05 -13.70
CA TRP A 202 2.18 -0.42 -12.78
C TRP A 202 1.65 0.89 -12.21
N MET A 203 1.05 1.74 -13.02
CA MET A 203 0.45 3.01 -12.59
C MET A 203 -0.75 2.85 -11.66
N ALA A 204 -1.48 1.75 -11.76
CA ALA A 204 -2.62 1.47 -10.89
C ALA A 204 -2.22 1.32 -9.40
N ILE A 205 -0.97 0.92 -9.13
CA ILE A 205 -0.46 0.68 -7.78
C ILE A 205 -0.33 2.00 -7.00
N PRO A 206 0.46 2.98 -7.45
CA PRO A 206 0.60 4.24 -6.73
C PRO A 206 -0.70 5.06 -6.67
N ILE A 207 -1.57 4.97 -7.67
CA ILE A 207 -2.88 5.63 -7.61
C ILE A 207 -3.71 5.07 -6.45
N GLY A 208 -3.68 3.75 -6.23
CA GLY A 208 -4.32 3.12 -5.08
C GLY A 208 -3.76 3.62 -3.74
N TRP A 209 -2.43 3.79 -3.62
CA TRP A 209 -1.81 4.34 -2.41
C TRP A 209 -2.25 5.78 -2.14
N VAL A 210 -2.19 6.64 -3.14
CA VAL A 210 -2.59 8.05 -3.02
C VAL A 210 -4.06 8.17 -2.59
N ALA A 211 -4.96 7.39 -3.19
CA ALA A 211 -6.38 7.40 -2.82
C ALA A 211 -6.60 6.97 -1.35
N ALA A 212 -5.89 5.93 -0.89
CA ALA A 212 -5.95 5.48 0.49
C ALA A 212 -5.36 6.53 1.45
N ASP A 213 -4.21 7.14 1.10
CA ASP A 213 -3.58 8.19 1.90
C ASP A 213 -4.47 9.39 2.08
N VAL A 214 -5.08 9.90 1.00
CA VAL A 214 -6.03 11.02 1.06
C VAL A 214 -7.19 10.68 1.99
N THR A 215 -7.78 9.50 1.83
CA THR A 215 -8.90 9.05 2.69
C THR A 215 -8.45 8.94 4.15
N GLY A 216 -7.31 8.32 4.40
CA GLY A 216 -6.76 8.16 5.75
C GLY A 216 -6.45 9.51 6.41
N LEU A 217 -5.77 10.40 5.73
CA LEU A 217 -5.43 11.73 6.26
C LEU A 217 -6.68 12.58 6.54
N CYS A 218 -7.67 12.55 5.67
CA CYS A 218 -8.96 13.23 5.90
C CYS A 218 -9.65 12.71 7.16
N TYR A 219 -9.72 11.39 7.31
CA TYR A 219 -10.33 10.78 8.49
C TYR A 219 -9.53 11.07 9.77
N MET A 220 -8.20 11.06 9.71
CA MET A 220 -7.33 11.40 10.85
C MET A 220 -7.58 12.84 11.34
N ARG A 221 -7.75 13.79 10.43
CA ARG A 221 -8.10 15.18 10.78
C ARG A 221 -9.43 15.25 11.52
N CYS A 222 -10.44 14.51 11.06
CA CYS A 222 -11.76 14.46 11.71
C CYS A 222 -11.67 13.86 13.13
N VAL A 223 -10.89 12.79 13.32
CA VAL A 223 -10.69 12.16 14.63
C VAL A 223 -9.95 13.07 15.58
N ASN A 224 -8.85 13.69 15.14
CA ASN A 224 -8.07 14.59 15.97
C ASN A 224 -8.88 15.83 16.40
N HIS A 225 -9.74 16.34 15.54
CA HIS A 225 -10.62 17.47 15.87
C HIS A 225 -11.67 17.12 16.94
N LYS A 226 -12.17 15.86 16.96
CA LYS A 226 -13.07 15.39 18.02
C LYS A 226 -12.34 15.23 19.36
N ASN A 227 -11.18 14.60 19.36
CA ASN A 227 -10.39 14.38 20.59
C ASN A 227 -9.94 15.70 21.25
N LEU A 228 -9.70 16.76 20.45
CA LEU A 228 -9.36 18.09 20.97
C LEU A 228 -10.55 18.86 21.54
N LYS A 229 -11.79 18.46 21.24
CA LYS A 229 -13.01 19.08 21.81
C LYS A 229 -13.47 18.43 23.11
N GLU A 230 -12.92 17.25 23.42
CA GLU A 230 -13.22 16.50 24.66
C GLU A 230 -12.22 16.80 25.80
N ILE A 231 -11.25 17.70 25.56
CA ILE A 231 -10.30 18.26 26.54
C ILE A 231 -10.73 19.67 26.93
#